data_3699c943613899b058f9aa4157cefe06
#
_entry.id   3699c943613899b058f9aa4157cefe06
#
_cell.length_a   1.000
_cell.length_b   1.000
_cell.length_c   1.000
_cell.angle_alpha   90.00
_cell.angle_beta   90.00
_cell.angle_gamma   90.00
#
_symmetry.space_group_name_H-M   'P 1'
#
loop_
_entity.id
_entity.type
_entity.pdbx_description
1 polymer ?
#
loop_
_entity_poly.entity_id
_entity_poly.type
_entity_poly.pdbx_seq_one_letter_code
_entity_poly.pdbx_strand_id
1 'polypeptide(L)'
;MPDIRLQQYTDFPVSFAIDFVLMSDGTLDDTQALATAVIVALGTNRLATPTDLLPEPDSTDRQGWWGDLDAEEIWNGWPIGCRLWLLRRSKIIGTEAMGGATVTRVEQYIREAIQPFIDLKVASDMDVKAVRVGVEQINARVRLYRGPAIVVDLQYEVLWDELIGQITTSYAAQPIGIAPPRPPGPY
;
A
#
# COMPACT_ATOMS: atom_id res chain seq x y z
N MET A 1 -0.05 19.69 -9.66
CA MET A 1 -0.75 20.09 -8.42
C MET A 1 -0.01 19.43 -7.27
N PRO A 2 0.24 20.11 -6.16
CA PRO A 2 0.70 19.45 -4.96
C PRO A 2 -0.38 18.46 -4.51
N ASP A 3 0.06 17.29 -4.04
CA ASP A 3 -0.83 16.27 -3.52
C ASP A 3 -0.61 16.13 -2.02
N ILE A 4 -1.66 15.80 -1.28
CA ILE A 4 -1.61 15.73 0.18
C ILE A 4 -0.77 14.52 0.58
N ARG A 5 0.16 14.71 1.51
CA ARG A 5 1.03 13.63 1.99
C ARG A 5 0.25 12.58 2.76
N LEU A 6 0.43 11.33 2.34
CA LEU A 6 0.02 10.14 3.08
C LEU A 6 1.20 9.53 3.81
N GLN A 7 0.94 8.93 4.94
CA GLN A 7 1.91 8.16 5.72
C GLN A 7 1.28 6.88 6.25
N GLN A 8 2.04 5.81 6.21
CA GLN A 8 1.67 4.55 6.85
C GLN A 8 2.03 4.62 8.33
N TYR A 9 1.09 4.25 9.17
CA TYR A 9 1.26 4.14 10.62
C TYR A 9 1.12 2.68 11.02
N THR A 10 2.07 2.19 11.80
CA THR A 10 2.12 0.80 12.29
C THR A 10 2.23 0.74 13.80
N ASP A 11 2.11 1.89 14.49
CA ASP A 11 2.23 1.98 15.93
C ASP A 11 0.94 1.55 16.64
N PHE A 12 1.12 0.82 17.76
CA PHE A 12 0.00 0.44 18.62
C PHE A 12 -0.74 1.72 19.15
N PRO A 13 -2.09 1.74 19.20
CA PRO A 13 -3.03 0.63 19.06
C PRO A 13 -3.56 0.37 17.64
N VAL A 14 -3.05 1.06 16.65
CA VAL A 14 -3.44 0.91 15.23
C VAL A 14 -2.45 -0.03 14.58
N SER A 15 -2.90 -1.21 14.17
CA SER A 15 -2.02 -2.21 13.59
C SER A 15 -1.56 -1.83 12.18
N PHE A 16 -2.41 -1.16 11.41
CA PHE A 16 -2.09 -0.66 10.08
C PHE A 16 -3.06 0.46 9.69
N ALA A 17 -2.55 1.61 9.36
CA ALA A 17 -3.34 2.70 8.81
C ALA A 17 -2.53 3.52 7.81
N ILE A 18 -3.19 4.01 6.79
CA ILE A 18 -2.67 5.06 5.92
C ILE A 18 -3.51 6.29 6.19
N ASP A 19 -2.90 7.39 6.59
CA ASP A 19 -3.60 8.61 6.95
C ASP A 19 -2.84 9.83 6.45
N PHE A 20 -3.52 10.97 6.46
CA PHE A 20 -2.95 12.26 6.07
C PHE A 20 -2.00 12.79 7.15
N VAL A 21 -0.94 13.45 6.69
CA VAL A 21 0.02 14.10 7.59
C VAL A 21 -0.40 15.54 7.81
N LEU A 22 -0.59 15.91 9.09
CA LEU A 22 -0.82 17.29 9.50
C LEU A 22 0.50 17.97 9.84
N MET A 23 0.64 19.20 9.41
CA MET A 23 1.71 20.09 9.83
C MET A 23 1.41 20.70 11.22
N SER A 24 2.42 21.29 11.84
CA SER A 24 2.29 21.88 13.20
C SER A 24 1.28 23.04 13.29
N ASP A 25 0.96 23.67 12.17
CA ASP A 25 -0.03 24.73 12.05
C ASP A 25 -1.47 24.22 11.80
N GLY A 26 -1.64 22.88 11.73
CA GLY A 26 -2.93 22.23 11.48
C GLY A 26 -3.32 22.12 10.00
N THR A 27 -2.46 22.55 9.07
CA THR A 27 -2.66 22.35 7.64
C THR A 27 -2.20 20.94 7.20
N LEU A 28 -2.70 20.47 6.06
CA LEU A 28 -2.25 19.22 5.46
C LEU A 28 -0.89 19.41 4.77
N ASP A 29 0.02 18.44 4.96
CA ASP A 29 1.32 18.45 4.28
C ASP A 29 1.14 18.10 2.79
N ASP A 30 1.45 19.03 1.91
CA ASP A 30 1.39 18.87 0.44
C ASP A 30 2.78 18.81 -0.23
N THR A 31 3.84 18.66 0.57
CA THR A 31 5.23 18.78 0.07
C THR A 31 5.77 17.49 -0.57
N GLN A 32 5.08 16.35 -0.41
CA GLN A 32 5.61 15.04 -0.80
C GLN A 32 4.68 14.26 -1.76
N ALA A 33 4.18 14.92 -2.78
CA ALA A 33 3.26 14.34 -3.76
C ALA A 33 3.74 13.00 -4.37
N LEU A 34 5.03 12.86 -4.65
CA LEU A 34 5.57 11.63 -5.22
C LEU A 34 5.57 10.46 -4.22
N ALA A 35 5.87 10.73 -2.95
CA ALA A 35 5.79 9.71 -1.90
C ALA A 35 4.33 9.24 -1.70
N THR A 36 3.38 10.17 -1.71
CA THR A 36 1.95 9.88 -1.67
C THR A 36 1.53 9.01 -2.85
N ALA A 37 1.95 9.33 -4.07
CA ALA A 37 1.62 8.54 -5.25
C ALA A 37 2.16 7.10 -5.15
N VAL A 38 3.36 6.90 -4.59
CA VAL A 38 3.92 5.57 -4.32
C VAL A 38 3.09 4.82 -3.28
N ILE A 39 2.67 5.47 -2.18
CA ILE A 39 1.83 4.85 -1.15
C ILE A 39 0.47 4.42 -1.75
N VAL A 40 -0.15 5.27 -2.56
CA VAL A 40 -1.41 4.94 -3.25
C VAL A 40 -1.22 3.75 -4.19
N ALA A 41 -0.12 3.73 -4.96
CA ALA A 41 0.18 2.61 -5.87
C ALA A 41 0.39 1.29 -5.11
N LEU A 42 1.00 1.31 -3.93
CA LEU A 42 1.24 0.11 -3.11
C LEU A 42 0.01 -0.33 -2.31
N GLY A 43 -0.79 0.62 -1.83
CA GLY A 43 -1.98 0.38 -1.01
C GLY A 43 -3.25 0.06 -1.81
N THR A 44 -3.25 0.25 -3.13
CA THR A 44 -4.39 -0.07 -3.99
C THR A 44 -4.24 -1.49 -4.55
N ASN A 45 -5.32 -2.28 -4.55
CA ASN A 45 -5.31 -3.62 -5.14
C ASN A 45 -5.41 -3.52 -6.67
N ARG A 46 -4.40 -4.00 -7.37
CA ARG A 46 -4.42 -4.13 -8.82
C ARG A 46 -5.16 -5.39 -9.25
N LEU A 47 -5.93 -5.30 -10.33
CA LEU A 47 -6.60 -6.44 -10.94
C LEU A 47 -5.60 -7.55 -11.28
N ALA A 48 -5.91 -8.79 -10.85
CA ALA A 48 -5.10 -9.95 -11.19
C ALA A 48 -5.15 -10.26 -12.69
N THR A 49 -4.04 -10.72 -13.26
CA THR A 49 -4.00 -11.18 -14.64
C THR A 49 -4.74 -12.51 -14.80
N PRO A 50 -5.20 -12.90 -16.00
CA PRO A 50 -5.87 -14.18 -16.20
C PRO A 50 -5.05 -15.40 -15.79
N THR A 51 -3.74 -15.27 -15.73
CA THR A 51 -2.77 -16.33 -15.40
C THR A 51 -2.34 -16.33 -13.93
N ASP A 52 -2.74 -15.33 -13.16
CA ASP A 52 -2.43 -15.28 -11.73
C ASP A 52 -3.22 -16.34 -10.95
N LEU A 53 -2.54 -16.98 -10.02
CA LEU A 53 -3.18 -17.87 -9.05
C LEU A 53 -3.81 -17.03 -7.94
N LEU A 54 -5.13 -17.14 -7.80
CA LEU A 54 -5.86 -16.42 -6.75
C LEU A 54 -5.60 -17.03 -5.37
N PRO A 55 -5.63 -16.23 -4.30
CA PRO A 55 -5.43 -16.74 -2.94
C PRO A 55 -6.49 -17.79 -2.55
N GLU A 56 -7.73 -17.57 -2.95
CA GLU A 56 -8.84 -18.52 -2.77
C GLU A 56 -9.02 -19.35 -4.06
N PRO A 57 -8.73 -20.67 -4.04
CA PRO A 57 -8.79 -21.50 -5.23
C PRO A 57 -10.16 -21.59 -5.91
N ASP A 58 -11.23 -21.43 -5.10
CA ASP A 58 -12.61 -21.51 -5.57
C ASP A 58 -13.20 -20.12 -5.93
N SER A 59 -12.43 -19.05 -5.76
CA SER A 59 -12.86 -17.69 -6.07
C SER A 59 -12.59 -17.36 -7.53
N THR A 60 -13.51 -16.64 -8.14
CA THR A 60 -13.33 -15.98 -9.44
C THR A 60 -13.07 -14.48 -9.29
N ASP A 61 -13.06 -13.98 -8.06
CA ASP A 61 -12.82 -12.57 -7.77
C ASP A 61 -11.34 -12.24 -7.97
N ARG A 62 -11.07 -11.50 -9.02
CA ARG A 62 -9.74 -11.04 -9.40
C ARG A 62 -9.37 -9.71 -8.76
N GLN A 63 -10.22 -9.22 -7.85
CA GLN A 63 -10.11 -7.91 -7.21
C GLN A 63 -9.90 -6.77 -8.22
N GLY A 64 -9.09 -5.80 -7.89
CA GLY A 64 -8.93 -4.58 -8.65
C GLY A 64 -9.63 -3.43 -7.92
N TRP A 65 -9.71 -2.28 -8.54
CA TRP A 65 -10.40 -1.11 -8.03
C TRP A 65 -11.26 -0.50 -9.14
N TRP A 66 -12.20 0.35 -8.76
CA TRP A 66 -13.16 0.91 -9.72
C TRP A 66 -12.50 1.67 -10.90
N GLY A 67 -11.32 2.26 -10.69
CA GLY A 67 -10.59 2.99 -11.74
C GLY A 67 -9.93 2.11 -12.80
N ASP A 68 -9.89 0.77 -12.62
CA ASP A 68 -9.38 -0.15 -13.63
C ASP A 68 -10.30 -0.26 -14.85
N LEU A 69 -11.60 0.07 -14.71
CA LEU A 69 -12.60 -0.04 -15.77
C LEU A 69 -12.32 0.91 -16.95
N ASP A 70 -11.86 2.12 -16.65
CA ASP A 70 -11.60 3.16 -17.63
C ASP A 70 -10.11 3.58 -17.66
N ALA A 71 -9.21 2.66 -17.28
CA ALA A 71 -7.79 2.96 -17.11
C ALA A 71 -7.13 3.45 -18.41
N GLU A 72 -7.56 2.95 -19.58
CA GLU A 72 -7.03 3.37 -20.88
C GLU A 72 -7.41 4.83 -21.19
N GLU A 73 -8.62 5.24 -20.87
CA GLU A 73 -9.13 6.57 -21.17
C GLU A 73 -8.65 7.63 -20.17
N ILE A 74 -8.70 7.30 -18.85
CA ILE A 74 -8.41 8.27 -17.80
C ILE A 74 -6.91 8.36 -17.49
N TRP A 75 -6.22 7.21 -17.49
CA TRP A 75 -4.84 7.07 -17.02
C TRP A 75 -3.85 6.75 -18.12
N ASN A 76 -4.22 6.83 -19.41
CA ASN A 76 -3.40 6.37 -20.54
C ASN A 76 -2.89 4.94 -20.36
N GLY A 77 -3.73 4.06 -19.83
CA GLY A 77 -3.35 2.69 -19.53
C GLY A 77 -2.43 2.54 -18.30
N TRP A 78 -2.28 3.58 -17.46
CA TRP A 78 -1.48 3.48 -16.25
C TRP A 78 -2.12 2.52 -15.24
N PRO A 79 -1.51 1.36 -15.00
CA PRO A 79 -2.05 0.41 -14.05
C PRO A 79 -1.72 0.87 -12.62
N ILE A 80 -2.64 1.55 -11.95
CA ILE A 80 -2.47 1.90 -10.54
C ILE A 80 -2.73 0.65 -9.70
N GLY A 81 -1.89 0.42 -8.71
CA GLY A 81 -2.07 -0.64 -7.73
C GLY A 81 -0.99 -1.72 -7.75
N CYS A 82 -1.02 -2.54 -6.70
CA CYS A 82 -0.06 -3.59 -6.44
C CYS A 82 -0.77 -4.95 -6.30
N ARG A 83 -0.13 -6.03 -6.74
CA ARG A 83 -0.66 -7.40 -6.62
C ARG A 83 -0.23 -8.10 -5.34
N LEU A 84 0.19 -7.37 -4.31
CA LEU A 84 0.58 -7.94 -3.00
C LEU A 84 -0.55 -8.79 -2.39
N TRP A 85 -1.80 -8.43 -2.62
CA TRP A 85 -2.96 -9.18 -2.15
C TRP A 85 -3.01 -10.64 -2.62
N LEU A 86 -2.37 -10.98 -3.74
CA LEU A 86 -2.23 -12.36 -4.21
C LEU A 86 -1.41 -13.23 -3.25
N LEU A 87 -0.59 -12.62 -2.40
CA LEU A 87 0.27 -13.33 -1.45
C LEU A 87 -0.41 -13.64 -0.11
N ARG A 88 -1.67 -13.27 0.10
CA ARG A 88 -2.40 -13.43 1.38
C ARG A 88 -2.27 -14.81 2.02
N ARG A 89 -2.24 -15.87 1.22
CA ARG A 89 -2.12 -17.26 1.69
C ARG A 89 -0.71 -17.84 1.51
N SER A 90 0.23 -17.03 1.07
CA SER A 90 1.61 -17.47 0.89
C SER A 90 2.31 -17.60 2.24
N LYS A 91 3.03 -18.70 2.44
CA LYS A 91 3.80 -18.91 3.66
C LYS A 91 5.04 -18.00 3.66
N ILE A 92 5.27 -17.32 4.76
CA ILE A 92 6.49 -16.56 5.03
C ILE A 92 7.36 -17.23 6.11
N ILE A 93 6.99 -18.45 6.52
CA ILE A 93 7.64 -19.22 7.58
C ILE A 93 8.56 -20.27 6.96
N GLY A 94 9.76 -20.44 7.50
CA GLY A 94 10.74 -21.46 7.12
C GLY A 94 12.06 -20.90 6.64
N THR A 95 13.07 -21.76 6.50
CA THR A 95 14.42 -21.39 6.02
C THR A 95 14.41 -20.80 4.62
N GLU A 96 13.47 -21.19 3.79
CA GLU A 96 13.26 -20.64 2.45
C GLU A 96 12.65 -19.23 2.45
N ALA A 97 12.09 -18.78 3.59
CA ALA A 97 11.42 -17.49 3.70
C ALA A 97 12.39 -16.33 4.06
N MET A 98 13.60 -16.59 4.51
CA MET A 98 14.58 -15.52 4.82
C MET A 98 15.23 -14.88 3.59
N GLY A 99 15.10 -15.48 2.44
CA GLY A 99 15.46 -14.99 1.11
C GLY A 99 14.65 -15.75 0.06
N GLY A 100 13.50 -16.31 0.47
CA GLY A 100 12.75 -17.26 -0.30
C GLY A 100 11.75 -16.63 -1.28
N ALA A 101 10.99 -17.48 -1.95
CA ALA A 101 10.10 -17.12 -3.05
C ALA A 101 9.07 -16.02 -2.70
N THR A 102 8.60 -15.95 -1.45
CA THR A 102 7.61 -14.94 -1.03
C THR A 102 8.22 -13.55 -0.93
N VAL A 103 9.42 -13.40 -0.33
CA VAL A 103 10.12 -12.11 -0.25
C VAL A 103 10.45 -11.60 -1.66
N THR A 104 10.94 -12.49 -2.53
CA THR A 104 11.22 -12.15 -3.93
C THR A 104 9.97 -11.70 -4.68
N ARG A 105 8.81 -12.35 -4.45
CA ARG A 105 7.54 -11.94 -5.05
C ARG A 105 7.07 -10.59 -4.53
N VAL A 106 7.26 -10.30 -3.23
CA VAL A 106 6.97 -8.97 -2.67
C VAL A 106 7.77 -7.91 -3.41
N GLU A 107 9.09 -8.10 -3.56
CA GLU A 107 9.93 -7.17 -4.32
C GLU A 107 9.46 -7.01 -5.77
N GLN A 108 9.13 -8.12 -6.43
CA GLN A 108 8.66 -8.12 -7.81
C GLN A 108 7.35 -7.34 -7.97
N TYR A 109 6.35 -7.59 -7.11
CA TYR A 109 5.05 -6.90 -7.19
C TYR A 109 5.17 -5.42 -6.86
N ILE A 110 6.04 -5.04 -5.92
CA ILE A 110 6.33 -3.64 -5.63
C ILE A 110 7.02 -2.98 -6.83
N ARG A 111 8.04 -3.62 -7.41
CA ARG A 111 8.72 -3.09 -8.62
C ARG A 111 7.74 -2.88 -9.76
N GLU A 112 6.87 -3.85 -10.00
CA GLU A 112 5.84 -3.77 -11.03
C GLU A 112 4.85 -2.62 -10.80
N ALA A 113 4.42 -2.40 -9.56
CA ALA A 113 3.52 -1.30 -9.21
C ALA A 113 4.16 0.09 -9.42
N ILE A 114 5.50 0.17 -9.28
CA ILE A 114 6.25 1.42 -9.36
C ILE A 114 6.84 1.64 -10.78
N GLN A 115 6.95 0.60 -11.59
CA GLN A 115 7.54 0.68 -12.93
C GLN A 115 6.97 1.83 -13.78
N PRO A 116 5.66 2.14 -13.75
CA PRO A 116 5.10 3.26 -14.51
C PRO A 116 5.76 4.62 -14.21
N PHE A 117 6.25 4.84 -12.98
CA PHE A 117 6.96 6.09 -12.65
C PHE A 117 8.29 6.23 -13.41
N ILE A 118 8.93 5.10 -13.73
CA ILE A 118 10.16 5.07 -14.54
C ILE A 118 9.79 5.25 -16.03
N ASP A 119 8.80 4.51 -16.51
CA ASP A 119 8.38 4.53 -17.92
C ASP A 119 7.91 5.92 -18.36
N LEU A 120 7.20 6.63 -17.48
CA LEU A 120 6.75 8.02 -17.67
C LEU A 120 7.81 9.06 -17.31
N LYS A 121 9.02 8.65 -16.96
CA LYS A 121 10.15 9.54 -16.63
C LYS A 121 9.88 10.48 -15.43
N VAL A 122 8.97 10.10 -14.54
CA VAL A 122 8.77 10.79 -13.26
C VAL A 122 9.95 10.55 -12.34
N ALA A 123 10.50 9.34 -12.37
CA ALA A 123 11.77 8.97 -11.77
C ALA A 123 12.70 8.35 -12.81
N SER A 124 14.01 8.36 -12.55
CA SER A 124 15.01 7.81 -13.47
C SER A 124 15.39 6.37 -13.15
N ASP A 125 15.27 5.97 -11.88
CA ASP A 125 15.65 4.63 -11.40
C ASP A 125 14.92 4.31 -10.09
N MET A 126 14.86 3.01 -9.73
CA MET A 126 14.29 2.51 -8.50
C MET A 126 15.16 1.44 -7.84
N ASP A 127 15.23 1.47 -6.52
CA ASP A 127 15.76 0.39 -5.69
C ASP A 127 14.64 -0.12 -4.76
N VAL A 128 14.34 -1.41 -4.84
CA VAL A 128 13.34 -2.07 -3.98
C VAL A 128 14.00 -3.26 -3.33
N LYS A 129 13.95 -3.30 -2.01
CA LYS A 129 14.47 -4.42 -1.21
C LYS A 129 13.44 -4.79 -0.16
N ALA A 130 13.11 -6.08 -0.08
CA ALA A 130 12.24 -6.61 0.95
C ALA A 130 13.04 -7.52 1.89
N VAL A 131 12.73 -7.43 3.18
CA VAL A 131 13.36 -8.23 4.23
C VAL A 131 12.27 -8.71 5.18
N ARG A 132 12.28 -10.00 5.48
CA ARG A 132 11.43 -10.54 6.54
C ARG A 132 11.94 -10.12 7.90
N VAL A 133 11.10 -9.47 8.71
CA VAL A 133 11.46 -9.00 10.06
C VAL A 133 10.75 -9.76 11.17
N GLY A 134 9.72 -10.53 10.86
CA GLY A 134 8.95 -11.28 11.85
C GLY A 134 8.34 -12.55 11.28
N VAL A 135 7.46 -13.17 12.04
CA VAL A 135 6.71 -14.37 11.63
C VAL A 135 5.67 -14.00 10.57
N GLU A 136 5.11 -12.80 10.67
CA GLU A 136 3.96 -12.31 9.89
C GLU A 136 4.21 -10.94 9.26
N GLN A 137 5.48 -10.56 9.11
CA GLN A 137 5.84 -9.23 8.61
C GLN A 137 7.02 -9.28 7.67
N ILE A 138 6.87 -8.60 6.54
CA ILE A 138 7.94 -8.27 5.60
C ILE A 138 8.00 -6.75 5.48
N ASN A 139 9.18 -6.17 5.67
CA ASN A 139 9.42 -4.77 5.42
C ASN A 139 10.04 -4.59 4.04
N ALA A 140 9.48 -3.70 3.24
CA ALA A 140 10.00 -3.34 1.95
C ALA A 140 10.48 -1.89 1.97
N ARG A 141 11.72 -1.67 1.56
CA ARG A 141 12.26 -0.34 1.34
C ARG A 141 12.19 0.00 -0.13
N VAL A 142 11.59 1.12 -0.44
CA VAL A 142 11.41 1.63 -1.80
C VAL A 142 12.12 2.97 -1.93
N ARG A 143 13.05 3.05 -2.87
CA ARG A 143 13.74 4.28 -3.22
C ARG A 143 13.51 4.62 -4.68
N LEU A 144 13.18 5.86 -4.94
CA LEU A 144 13.13 6.40 -6.29
C LEU A 144 14.20 7.47 -6.45
N TYR A 145 14.80 7.47 -7.61
CA TYR A 145 15.90 8.39 -7.96
C TYR A 145 15.47 9.32 -9.08
N ARG A 146 16.01 10.53 -9.05
CA ARG A 146 15.97 11.48 -10.17
C ARG A 146 17.39 11.94 -10.45
N GLY A 147 18.03 11.30 -11.43
CA GLY A 147 19.50 11.37 -11.59
C GLY A 147 20.19 10.80 -10.34
N PRO A 148 21.17 11.49 -9.75
CA PRO A 148 21.88 11.02 -8.56
C PRO A 148 21.10 11.25 -7.25
N ALA A 149 20.01 12.00 -7.28
CA ALA A 149 19.25 12.39 -6.08
C ALA A 149 18.18 11.35 -5.75
N ILE A 150 18.07 10.99 -4.46
CA ILE A 150 16.95 10.22 -3.93
C ILE A 150 15.78 11.20 -3.76
N VAL A 151 14.67 10.94 -4.45
CA VAL A 151 13.44 11.76 -4.37
C VAL A 151 12.34 11.12 -3.54
N VAL A 152 12.41 9.80 -3.33
CA VAL A 152 11.57 9.04 -2.40
C VAL A 152 12.45 8.02 -1.68
N ASP A 153 12.35 7.94 -0.37
CA ASP A 153 12.88 6.84 0.45
C ASP A 153 11.77 6.45 1.43
N LEU A 154 11.07 5.37 1.11
CA LEU A 154 9.89 4.91 1.82
C LEU A 154 10.15 3.52 2.40
N GLN A 155 9.81 3.33 3.66
CA GLN A 155 9.70 2.01 4.26
C GLN A 155 8.21 1.64 4.31
N TYR A 156 7.85 0.54 3.64
CA TYR A 156 6.51 0.01 3.57
C TYR A 156 6.46 -1.34 4.28
N GLU A 157 5.55 -1.46 5.22
CA GLU A 157 5.35 -2.68 5.99
C GLU A 157 4.22 -3.50 5.39
N VAL A 158 4.52 -4.76 5.08
CA VAL A 158 3.54 -5.73 4.61
C VAL A 158 3.23 -6.66 5.77
N LEU A 159 2.08 -6.45 6.40
CA LEU A 159 1.62 -7.25 7.53
C LEU A 159 0.71 -8.37 7.02
N TRP A 160 1.14 -9.62 7.23
CA TRP A 160 0.40 -10.79 6.73
C TRP A 160 -0.94 -11.00 7.41
N ASP A 161 -1.01 -10.78 8.73
CA ASP A 161 -2.24 -10.89 9.50
C ASP A 161 -3.33 -9.95 8.99
N GLU A 162 -2.96 -8.76 8.55
CA GLU A 162 -3.92 -7.79 8.04
C GLU A 162 -4.33 -8.06 6.62
N LEU A 163 -3.44 -8.59 5.80
CA LEU A 163 -3.82 -9.10 4.49
C LEU A 163 -4.87 -10.22 4.61
N ILE A 164 -4.82 -11.02 5.68
CA ILE A 164 -5.83 -12.04 6.01
C ILE A 164 -7.05 -11.41 6.69
N GLY A 165 -6.85 -10.46 7.62
CA GLY A 165 -7.89 -9.84 8.43
C GLY A 165 -8.81 -8.88 7.69
N GLN A 166 -8.37 -8.27 6.60
CA GLN A 166 -9.22 -7.41 5.77
C GLN A 166 -10.44 -8.13 5.17
N ILE A 167 -10.41 -9.46 5.14
CA ILE A 167 -11.55 -10.27 4.70
C ILE A 167 -12.56 -10.47 5.83
N THR A 168 -12.12 -10.49 7.11
CA THR A 168 -12.97 -10.85 8.24
C THR A 168 -13.56 -9.63 8.96
N THR A 169 -12.93 -8.47 8.89
CA THR A 169 -13.34 -7.27 9.63
C THR A 169 -13.89 -6.13 8.77
N SER A 170 -13.98 -6.33 7.45
CA SER A 170 -14.42 -5.29 6.50
C SER A 170 -15.81 -4.71 6.78
N TYR A 171 -16.65 -5.27 7.63
CA TYR A 171 -17.97 -4.72 7.94
C TYR A 171 -18.49 -5.02 9.34
N ALA A 172 -17.67 -5.16 10.35
CA ALA A 172 -18.12 -4.78 11.67
C ALA A 172 -18.05 -3.25 11.73
N ALA A 173 -19.06 -2.59 11.16
CA ALA A 173 -19.24 -1.16 11.31
C ALA A 173 -19.08 -0.83 12.80
N GLN A 174 -17.98 -0.20 13.18
CA GLN A 174 -17.91 0.43 14.48
C GLN A 174 -19.09 1.43 14.50
N PRO A 175 -20.01 1.35 15.46
CA PRO A 175 -21.05 2.36 15.56
C PRO A 175 -20.30 3.68 15.70
N ILE A 176 -20.56 4.61 14.78
CA ILE A 176 -20.11 6.00 14.90
C ILE A 176 -20.61 6.46 16.25
N GLY A 177 -19.72 6.52 17.23
CA GLY A 177 -20.03 7.02 18.55
C GLY A 177 -20.45 8.46 18.40
N ILE A 178 -21.76 8.68 18.36
CA ILE A 178 -22.32 10.02 18.49
C ILE A 178 -21.86 10.48 19.86
N ALA A 179 -20.92 11.42 19.90
CA ALA A 179 -20.46 12.01 21.14
C ALA A 179 -21.71 12.52 21.91
N PRO A 180 -21.83 12.21 23.19
CA PRO A 180 -22.98 12.69 23.98
C PRO A 180 -23.03 14.22 23.95
N PRO A 181 -24.20 14.83 23.88
CA PRO A 181 -24.34 16.28 23.85
C PRO A 181 -23.64 16.86 25.09
N ARG A 182 -22.87 17.92 24.87
CA ARG A 182 -22.15 18.63 25.91
C ARG A 182 -23.19 19.14 26.95
N PRO A 183 -22.98 18.91 28.24
CA PRO A 183 -23.88 19.43 29.26
C PRO A 183 -23.93 20.97 29.18
N PRO A 184 -25.11 21.57 29.42
CA PRO A 184 -25.25 23.02 29.43
C PRO A 184 -24.34 23.62 30.49
N GLY A 185 -23.58 24.65 30.11
CA GLY A 185 -22.73 25.40 31.04
C GLY A 185 -23.57 26.09 32.12
N PRO A 186 -23.00 26.37 33.29
CA PRO A 186 -23.68 27.12 34.34
C PRO A 186 -23.96 28.56 33.86
N TYR A 187 -25.19 29.01 34.15
CA TYR A 187 -25.64 30.39 33.93
C TYR A 187 -24.88 31.36 34.82
#